data_6ce948aae3f033cc05ed01b2f932b194
#
_entry.id   6ce948aae3f033cc05ed01b2f932b194
#
_cell.length_a   1.000
_cell.length_b   1.000
_cell.length_c   1.000
_cell.angle_alpha   90.00
_cell.angle_beta   90.00
_cell.angle_gamma   90.00
#
_symmetry.space_group_name_H-M   'P 1'
#
loop_
_entity.id
_entity.type
_entity.pdbx_description
1 polymer ?
#
loop_
_entity_poly.entity_id
_entity_poly.type
_entity_poly.pdbx_seq_one_letter_code
_entity_poly.pdbx_strand_id
1 'polypeptide(L)'
;MISRLKPEWQTILLAVLIYALFGFVTWNYHSFPGWFVFIIGGYVVAWHGSLRHEAVHMHPTTSNQLNELLVLPSLDLYLPFRLYAQTHIKHHINQNLTDPELDPESFYLFEKRWNTLPLVRQWSYWIFHTLAGRLLLYPFWMIPYFWFDEALNLARGDIRNLQAWIWHLLGITLTMSWAIGACGIPLWEYLLLFVYPGTSLTLLRSFAEHRSHPDCEGRSAILETGNFFGILYLYNNYHALHHNNPQVPWYKLPMLFLQEREKLLERNGNYLIRGYSELFRNNLVSPKEIPYL
;
A
#
# COMPACT_ATOMS: atom_id res chain seq x y z
N MET A 1 -23.49 24.87 0.20
CA MET A 1 -23.19 24.88 -1.25
C MET A 1 -21.72 24.50 -1.40
N ILE A 2 -21.42 23.21 -1.59
CA ILE A 2 -20.05 22.73 -1.78
C ILE A 2 -19.63 23.22 -3.16
N SER A 3 -18.68 24.17 -3.21
CA SER A 3 -18.06 24.56 -4.47
C SER A 3 -17.52 23.29 -5.12
N ARG A 4 -17.91 22.99 -6.35
CA ARG A 4 -17.31 21.92 -7.14
C ARG A 4 -15.82 22.22 -7.21
N LEU A 5 -15.04 21.54 -6.37
CA LEU A 5 -13.58 21.67 -6.39
C LEU A 5 -13.12 21.27 -7.80
N LYS A 6 -12.32 22.13 -8.41
CA LYS A 6 -11.74 21.82 -9.73
C LYS A 6 -10.87 20.58 -9.57
N PRO A 7 -10.81 19.69 -10.58
CA PRO A 7 -9.90 18.54 -10.55
C PRO A 7 -8.47 19.00 -10.22
N GLU A 8 -7.77 18.20 -9.42
CA GLU A 8 -6.40 18.48 -9.00
C GLU A 8 -5.43 18.13 -10.13
N TRP A 9 -4.95 19.13 -10.83
CA TRP A 9 -4.06 18.92 -11.97
C TRP A 9 -2.74 18.22 -11.58
N GLN A 10 -2.26 18.41 -10.33
CA GLN A 10 -1.03 17.78 -9.82
C GLN A 10 -1.20 16.25 -9.76
N THR A 11 -2.32 15.77 -9.23
CA THR A 11 -2.61 14.33 -9.13
C THR A 11 -2.94 13.74 -10.51
N ILE A 12 -3.55 14.51 -11.41
CA ILE A 12 -3.75 14.09 -12.80
C ILE A 12 -2.40 13.96 -13.53
N LEU A 13 -1.52 14.96 -13.38
CA LEU A 13 -0.18 14.90 -13.96
C LEU A 13 0.63 13.70 -13.41
N LEU A 14 0.52 13.46 -12.11
CA LEU A 14 1.10 12.27 -11.48
C LEU A 14 0.63 10.98 -12.15
N ALA A 15 -0.68 10.82 -12.34
CA ALA A 15 -1.24 9.64 -13.02
C ALA A 15 -0.67 9.49 -14.45
N VAL A 16 -0.62 10.58 -15.21
CA VAL A 16 -0.02 10.60 -16.56
C VAL A 16 1.45 10.16 -16.50
N LEU A 17 2.23 10.66 -15.54
CA LEU A 17 3.64 10.28 -15.38
C LEU A 17 3.82 8.81 -15.02
N ILE A 18 2.98 8.27 -14.12
CA ILE A 18 3.00 6.84 -13.75
C ILE A 18 2.75 5.97 -14.99
N TYR A 19 1.67 6.24 -15.73
CA TYR A 19 1.34 5.44 -16.90
C TYR A 19 2.31 5.64 -18.06
N ALA A 20 2.84 6.86 -18.25
CA ALA A 20 3.88 7.11 -19.24
C ALA A 20 5.18 6.34 -18.91
N LEU A 21 5.61 6.34 -17.65
CA LEU A 21 6.78 5.60 -17.22
C LEU A 21 6.53 4.07 -17.30
N PHE A 22 5.36 3.59 -16.91
CA PHE A 22 4.96 2.20 -17.11
C PHE A 22 5.02 1.80 -18.57
N GLY A 23 4.38 2.59 -19.44
CA GLY A 23 4.40 2.36 -20.89
C GLY A 23 5.81 2.38 -21.48
N PHE A 24 6.65 3.32 -21.07
CA PHE A 24 8.04 3.42 -21.51
C PHE A 24 8.87 2.20 -21.11
N VAL A 25 8.81 1.79 -19.85
CA VAL A 25 9.60 0.65 -19.35
C VAL A 25 9.13 -0.66 -19.98
N THR A 26 7.82 -0.88 -20.09
CA THR A 26 7.27 -2.10 -20.67
C THR A 26 7.48 -2.17 -22.18
N TRP A 27 7.34 -1.06 -22.92
CA TRP A 27 7.60 -1.02 -24.36
C TRP A 27 9.05 -1.30 -24.71
N ASN A 28 9.99 -0.80 -23.90
CA ASN A 28 11.42 -1.01 -24.11
C ASN A 28 11.97 -2.17 -23.26
N TYR A 29 11.10 -3.04 -22.75
CA TYR A 29 11.45 -4.13 -21.83
C TYR A 29 12.64 -4.96 -22.29
N HIS A 30 12.62 -5.40 -23.54
CA HIS A 30 13.66 -6.26 -24.14
C HIS A 30 15.01 -5.56 -24.36
N SER A 31 15.06 -4.23 -24.23
CA SER A 31 16.28 -3.42 -24.36
C SER A 31 16.94 -3.11 -23.02
N PHE A 32 16.23 -3.34 -21.90
CA PHE A 32 16.75 -3.05 -20.57
C PHE A 32 17.28 -4.30 -19.87
N PRO A 33 18.34 -4.18 -19.04
CA PRO A 33 18.75 -5.28 -18.18
C PRO A 33 17.71 -5.55 -17.09
N GLY A 34 17.53 -6.81 -16.72
CA GLY A 34 16.49 -7.23 -15.75
C GLY A 34 16.55 -6.50 -14.40
N TRP A 35 17.75 -6.19 -13.90
CA TRP A 35 17.89 -5.42 -12.65
C TRP A 35 17.31 -4.00 -12.75
N PHE A 36 17.42 -3.35 -13.92
CA PHE A 36 16.84 -2.02 -14.15
C PHE A 36 15.32 -2.11 -14.19
N VAL A 37 14.77 -3.11 -14.90
CA VAL A 37 13.32 -3.37 -14.93
C VAL A 37 12.79 -3.67 -13.54
N PHE A 38 13.50 -4.47 -12.74
CA PHE A 38 13.15 -4.78 -11.36
C PHE A 38 13.03 -3.51 -10.49
N ILE A 39 14.00 -2.62 -10.58
CA ILE A 39 14.00 -1.38 -9.78
C ILE A 39 12.90 -0.43 -10.24
N ILE A 40 12.86 -0.12 -11.54
CA ILE A 40 11.93 0.90 -12.08
C ILE A 40 10.51 0.33 -12.17
N GLY A 41 10.35 -0.94 -12.57
CA GLY A 41 9.06 -1.62 -12.61
C GLY A 41 8.43 -1.72 -11.21
N GLY A 42 9.21 -2.12 -10.21
CA GLY A 42 8.77 -2.12 -8.81
C GLY A 42 8.39 -0.73 -8.32
N TYR A 43 9.21 0.29 -8.65
CA TYR A 43 8.89 1.68 -8.29
C TYR A 43 7.57 2.15 -8.90
N VAL A 44 7.34 1.89 -10.19
CA VAL A 44 6.12 2.30 -10.90
C VAL A 44 4.89 1.60 -10.33
N VAL A 45 4.95 0.31 -10.02
CA VAL A 45 3.84 -0.44 -9.43
C VAL A 45 3.52 0.09 -8.02
N ALA A 46 4.53 0.33 -7.19
CA ALA A 46 4.33 0.92 -5.86
C ALA A 46 3.80 2.36 -5.93
N TRP A 47 4.28 3.15 -6.92
CA TRP A 47 3.82 4.51 -7.14
C TRP A 47 2.35 4.55 -7.58
N HIS A 48 1.95 3.61 -8.45
CA HIS A 48 0.55 3.39 -8.79
C HIS A 48 -0.29 2.99 -7.55
N GLY A 49 0.25 2.16 -6.66
CA GLY A 49 -0.36 1.85 -5.36
C GLY A 49 -0.62 3.11 -4.53
N SER A 50 0.32 4.07 -4.53
CA SER A 50 0.16 5.36 -3.86
C SER A 50 -0.89 6.26 -4.54
N LEU A 51 -1.01 6.22 -5.88
CA LEU A 51 -2.08 6.90 -6.60
C LEU A 51 -3.46 6.28 -6.27
N ARG A 52 -3.53 4.95 -6.13
CA ARG A 52 -4.76 4.26 -5.69
C ARG A 52 -5.17 4.71 -4.28
N HIS A 53 -4.22 4.91 -3.39
CA HIS A 53 -4.46 5.43 -2.05
C HIS A 53 -5.08 6.85 -2.10
N GLU A 54 -4.54 7.77 -2.92
CA GLU A 54 -5.15 9.08 -3.14
C GLU A 54 -6.57 8.97 -3.70
N ALA A 55 -6.80 8.04 -4.64
CA ALA A 55 -8.13 7.81 -5.21
C ALA A 55 -9.17 7.35 -4.17
N VAL A 56 -8.77 6.59 -3.15
CA VAL A 56 -9.64 6.23 -2.00
C VAL A 56 -10.07 7.48 -1.23
N HIS A 57 -9.18 8.47 -1.09
CA HIS A 57 -9.44 9.71 -0.35
C HIS A 57 -10.06 10.82 -1.21
N MET A 58 -10.69 10.47 -2.34
CA MET A 58 -11.41 11.41 -3.21
C MET A 58 -10.51 12.37 -3.99
N HIS A 59 -9.29 11.95 -4.34
CA HIS A 59 -8.37 12.66 -5.22
C HIS A 59 -8.23 11.95 -6.56
N PRO A 60 -8.08 12.63 -7.68
CA PRO A 60 -8.06 14.09 -7.91
C PRO A 60 -9.44 14.73 -8.07
N THR A 61 -10.52 13.98 -7.96
CA THR A 61 -11.87 14.50 -8.18
C THR A 61 -12.81 14.13 -7.02
N THR A 62 -13.92 14.81 -6.91
CA THR A 62 -14.99 14.48 -5.95
C THR A 62 -15.90 13.33 -6.42
N SER A 63 -15.55 12.66 -7.52
CA SER A 63 -16.28 11.53 -8.07
C SER A 63 -15.53 10.23 -7.86
N ASN A 64 -16.06 9.34 -7.02
CA ASN A 64 -15.50 7.99 -6.82
C ASN A 64 -15.33 7.23 -8.15
N GLN A 65 -16.30 7.36 -9.06
CA GLN A 65 -16.28 6.66 -10.35
C GLN A 65 -15.13 7.14 -11.24
N LEU A 66 -14.89 8.46 -11.31
CA LEU A 66 -13.78 9.02 -12.10
C LEU A 66 -12.42 8.63 -11.47
N ASN A 67 -12.32 8.67 -10.14
CA ASN A 67 -11.10 8.26 -9.45
C ASN A 67 -10.84 6.75 -9.60
N GLU A 68 -11.88 5.91 -9.56
CA GLU A 68 -11.78 4.48 -9.83
C GLU A 68 -11.33 4.20 -11.28
N LEU A 69 -11.91 4.90 -12.27
CA LEU A 69 -11.51 4.78 -13.67
C LEU A 69 -10.04 5.19 -13.90
N LEU A 70 -9.58 6.23 -13.18
CA LEU A 70 -8.18 6.67 -13.26
C LEU A 70 -7.19 5.58 -12.85
N VAL A 71 -7.55 4.74 -11.88
CA VAL A 71 -6.71 3.67 -11.33
C VAL A 71 -7.14 2.27 -11.77
N LEU A 72 -8.01 2.19 -12.78
CA LEU A 72 -8.56 0.91 -13.26
C LEU A 72 -7.50 -0.07 -13.75
N PRO A 73 -6.47 0.32 -14.55
CA PRO A 73 -5.39 -0.60 -14.91
C PRO A 73 -4.71 -1.14 -13.65
N SER A 74 -4.83 -2.44 -13.38
CA SER A 74 -4.29 -3.06 -12.18
C SER A 74 -2.83 -3.46 -12.41
N LEU A 75 -1.87 -2.57 -12.08
CA LEU A 75 -0.45 -2.84 -12.30
C LEU A 75 0.10 -3.87 -11.30
N ASP A 76 -0.47 -3.97 -10.12
CA ASP A 76 -0.11 -4.95 -9.07
C ASP A 76 -0.78 -6.32 -9.24
N LEU A 77 -1.78 -6.43 -10.12
CA LEU A 77 -2.57 -7.62 -10.49
C LEU A 77 -3.33 -8.31 -9.35
N TYR A 78 -3.05 -8.05 -8.08
CA TYR A 78 -3.59 -8.89 -7.02
C TYR A 78 -4.74 -8.30 -6.21
N LEU A 79 -4.78 -6.96 -6.05
CA LEU A 79 -5.70 -6.33 -5.10
C LEU A 79 -6.81 -5.53 -5.81
N PRO A 80 -8.08 -5.96 -5.76
CA PRO A 80 -9.20 -5.18 -6.28
C PRO A 80 -9.30 -3.81 -5.62
N PHE A 81 -9.37 -2.72 -6.41
CA PHE A 81 -9.42 -1.35 -5.87
C PHE A 81 -10.58 -1.14 -4.89
N ARG A 82 -11.77 -1.68 -5.20
CA ARG A 82 -12.95 -1.52 -4.33
C ARG A 82 -12.78 -2.22 -2.98
N LEU A 83 -12.13 -3.39 -2.94
CA LEU A 83 -11.83 -4.06 -1.68
C LEU A 83 -10.81 -3.28 -0.88
N TYR A 84 -9.75 -2.81 -1.54
CA TYR A 84 -8.78 -1.92 -0.91
C TYR A 84 -9.44 -0.67 -0.34
N ALA A 85 -10.30 0.01 -1.10
CA ALA A 85 -11.00 1.19 -0.62
C ALA A 85 -11.88 0.90 0.60
N GLN A 86 -12.59 -0.25 0.61
CA GLN A 86 -13.44 -0.65 1.75
C GLN A 86 -12.61 -0.95 3.00
N THR A 87 -11.49 -1.65 2.88
CA THR A 87 -10.62 -1.97 4.03
C THR A 87 -9.92 -0.73 4.53
N HIS A 88 -9.40 0.09 3.63
CA HIS A 88 -8.66 1.30 3.97
C HIS A 88 -9.52 2.37 4.66
N ILE A 89 -10.76 2.57 4.22
CA ILE A 89 -11.70 3.47 4.91
C ILE A 89 -11.98 2.98 6.35
N LYS A 90 -12.10 1.67 6.57
CA LYS A 90 -12.26 1.12 7.93
C LYS A 90 -11.00 1.29 8.76
N HIS A 91 -9.83 1.12 8.16
CA HIS A 91 -8.54 1.36 8.78
C HIS A 91 -8.38 2.80 9.27
N HIS A 92 -8.95 3.80 8.57
CA HIS A 92 -8.95 5.20 9.01
C HIS A 92 -9.80 5.50 10.25
N ILE A 93 -10.46 4.50 10.85
CA ILE A 93 -11.11 4.66 12.15
C ILE A 93 -10.03 4.57 13.24
N ASN A 94 -9.46 5.70 13.62
CA ASN A 94 -8.29 5.79 14.51
C ASN A 94 -8.40 4.97 15.81
N GLN A 95 -9.58 4.84 16.37
CA GLN A 95 -9.82 4.08 17.60
C GLN A 95 -9.53 2.58 17.42
N ASN A 96 -9.70 2.07 16.21
CA ASN A 96 -9.53 0.66 15.87
C ASN A 96 -8.13 0.34 15.30
N LEU A 97 -7.28 1.35 15.07
CA LEU A 97 -5.95 1.14 14.50
C LEU A 97 -5.19 0.05 15.27
N THR A 98 -4.58 -0.87 14.52
CA THR A 98 -3.83 -2.03 15.03
C THR A 98 -4.65 -3.07 15.79
N ASP A 99 -5.97 -2.88 15.97
CA ASP A 99 -6.82 -3.90 16.58
C ASP A 99 -6.91 -5.14 15.67
N PRO A 100 -6.68 -6.36 16.19
CA PRO A 100 -6.63 -7.58 15.38
C PRO A 100 -7.93 -7.95 14.66
N GLU A 101 -9.08 -7.46 15.09
CA GLU A 101 -10.40 -7.78 14.52
C GLU A 101 -11.08 -6.59 13.84
N LEU A 102 -10.86 -5.39 14.35
CA LEU A 102 -11.56 -4.19 13.90
C LEU A 102 -10.78 -3.44 12.81
N ASP A 103 -9.44 -3.54 12.81
CA ASP A 103 -8.60 -2.97 11.77
C ASP A 103 -8.24 -4.03 10.72
N PRO A 104 -8.81 -3.97 9.50
CA PRO A 104 -8.52 -4.95 8.46
C PRO A 104 -7.09 -4.91 7.94
N GLU A 105 -6.32 -3.85 8.25
CA GLU A 105 -4.90 -3.71 7.90
C GLU A 105 -3.96 -4.07 9.07
N SER A 106 -4.51 -4.57 10.19
CA SER A 106 -3.73 -4.99 11.34
C SER A 106 -2.84 -6.21 11.05
N PHE A 107 -1.62 -6.17 11.56
CA PHE A 107 -0.68 -7.29 11.53
C PHE A 107 -0.59 -8.03 12.87
N TYR A 108 -1.43 -7.70 13.83
CA TYR A 108 -1.41 -8.27 15.16
C TYR A 108 -2.48 -9.35 15.33
N LEU A 109 -2.30 -10.20 16.34
CA LEU A 109 -3.29 -11.14 16.82
C LEU A 109 -3.61 -10.84 18.29
N PHE A 110 -4.78 -11.25 18.75
CA PHE A 110 -4.98 -11.32 20.19
C PHE A 110 -4.13 -12.44 20.82
N GLU A 111 -3.58 -12.21 22.00
CA GLU A 111 -2.75 -13.18 22.73
C GLU A 111 -3.46 -14.54 22.87
N LYS A 112 -4.75 -14.53 23.13
CA LYS A 112 -5.55 -15.77 23.18
C LYS A 112 -5.48 -16.57 21.88
N ARG A 113 -5.55 -15.90 20.72
CA ARG A 113 -5.44 -16.54 19.42
C ARG A 113 -4.01 -16.99 19.14
N TRP A 114 -3.02 -16.17 19.48
CA TRP A 114 -1.61 -16.50 19.38
C TRP A 114 -1.28 -17.82 20.07
N ASN A 115 -1.72 -18.00 21.32
CA ASN A 115 -1.46 -19.19 22.12
C ASN A 115 -2.12 -20.48 21.60
N THR A 116 -3.09 -20.37 20.68
CA THR A 116 -3.70 -21.53 19.99
C THR A 116 -3.02 -21.89 18.68
N LEU A 117 -2.08 -21.09 18.18
CA LEU A 117 -1.43 -21.34 16.91
C LEU A 117 -0.35 -22.42 17.03
N PRO A 118 -0.21 -23.30 16.02
CA PRO A 118 0.95 -24.17 15.89
C PRO A 118 2.25 -23.34 15.84
N LEU A 119 3.36 -23.88 16.38
CA LEU A 119 4.67 -23.22 16.42
C LEU A 119 5.10 -22.69 15.04
N VAL A 120 4.88 -23.45 13.97
CA VAL A 120 5.23 -23.03 12.59
C VAL A 120 4.51 -21.72 12.21
N ARG A 121 3.24 -21.56 12.61
CA ARG A 121 2.48 -20.33 12.39
C ARG A 121 3.02 -19.17 13.24
N GLN A 122 3.33 -19.41 14.51
CA GLN A 122 3.96 -18.41 15.38
C GLN A 122 5.30 -17.92 14.78
N TRP A 123 6.15 -18.86 14.31
CA TRP A 123 7.41 -18.52 13.61
C TRP A 123 7.17 -17.67 12.37
N SER A 124 6.15 -18.00 11.55
CA SER A 124 5.85 -17.19 10.36
C SER A 124 5.46 -15.75 10.71
N TYR A 125 4.67 -15.53 11.76
CA TYR A 125 4.36 -14.19 12.25
C TYR A 125 5.60 -13.45 12.72
N TRP A 126 6.49 -14.08 13.48
CA TRP A 126 7.75 -13.48 13.91
C TRP A 126 8.60 -13.05 12.70
N ILE A 127 8.73 -13.91 11.71
CA ILE A 127 9.46 -13.59 10.47
C ILE A 127 8.83 -12.41 9.75
N PHE A 128 7.51 -12.37 9.59
CA PHE A 128 6.81 -11.29 8.91
C PHE A 128 6.76 -9.97 9.69
N HIS A 129 7.13 -9.96 10.96
CA HIS A 129 7.38 -8.77 11.76
C HIS A 129 8.82 -8.26 11.67
N THR A 130 9.71 -8.96 10.95
CA THR A 130 11.00 -8.42 10.49
C THR A 130 10.84 -7.77 9.13
N LEU A 131 11.71 -6.80 8.83
CA LEU A 131 11.68 -6.13 7.52
C LEU A 131 12.04 -7.09 6.38
N ALA A 132 13.07 -7.93 6.54
CA ALA A 132 13.43 -8.93 5.54
C ALA A 132 12.30 -9.92 5.28
N GLY A 133 11.67 -10.46 6.31
CA GLY A 133 10.52 -11.35 6.17
C GLY A 133 9.35 -10.68 5.48
N ARG A 134 9.04 -9.41 5.85
CA ARG A 134 7.97 -8.63 5.26
C ARG A 134 8.19 -8.35 3.78
N LEU A 135 9.40 -7.97 3.37
CA LEU A 135 9.69 -7.59 1.99
C LEU A 135 9.97 -8.78 1.08
N LEU A 136 10.68 -9.81 1.58
CA LEU A 136 11.15 -10.90 0.74
C LEU A 136 10.20 -12.11 0.71
N LEU A 137 9.55 -12.42 1.82
CA LEU A 137 8.77 -13.66 1.95
C LEU A 137 7.26 -13.43 1.97
N TYR A 138 6.82 -12.35 2.61
CA TYR A 138 5.40 -12.10 2.82
C TYR A 138 4.59 -11.93 1.52
N PRO A 139 5.08 -11.29 0.43
CA PRO A 139 4.34 -11.22 -0.83
C PRO A 139 3.97 -12.60 -1.40
N PHE A 140 4.88 -13.59 -1.31
CA PHE A 140 4.64 -14.95 -1.78
C PHE A 140 3.62 -15.72 -0.96
N TRP A 141 3.38 -15.31 0.28
CA TRP A 141 2.35 -15.90 1.13
C TRP A 141 1.04 -15.10 1.05
N MET A 142 1.10 -13.77 1.12
CA MET A 142 -0.05 -12.89 1.19
C MET A 142 -0.91 -12.94 -0.07
N ILE A 143 -0.30 -12.84 -1.25
CA ILE A 143 -1.04 -12.78 -2.53
C ILE A 143 -1.80 -14.08 -2.78
N PRO A 144 -1.18 -15.29 -2.75
CA PRO A 144 -1.91 -16.54 -2.93
C PRO A 144 -2.96 -16.78 -1.84
N TYR A 145 -2.66 -16.43 -0.59
CA TYR A 145 -3.61 -16.57 0.50
C TYR A 145 -4.86 -15.70 0.30
N PHE A 146 -4.68 -14.43 -0.05
CA PHE A 146 -5.77 -13.51 -0.35
C PHE A 146 -6.67 -14.03 -1.48
N TRP A 147 -6.08 -14.47 -2.58
CA TRP A 147 -6.84 -15.00 -3.71
C TRP A 147 -7.56 -16.31 -3.37
N PHE A 148 -6.91 -17.19 -2.62
CA PHE A 148 -7.51 -18.44 -2.16
C PHE A 148 -8.71 -18.18 -1.23
N ASP A 149 -8.59 -17.25 -0.29
CA ASP A 149 -9.67 -16.88 0.64
C ASP A 149 -10.87 -16.29 -0.12
N GLU A 150 -10.64 -15.35 -1.04
CA GLU A 150 -11.70 -14.78 -1.87
C GLU A 150 -12.37 -15.83 -2.78
N ALA A 151 -11.59 -16.73 -3.40
CA ALA A 151 -12.13 -17.83 -4.20
C ALA A 151 -12.97 -18.81 -3.34
N LEU A 152 -12.53 -19.08 -2.12
CA LEU A 152 -13.26 -19.94 -1.18
C LEU A 152 -14.58 -19.28 -0.73
N ASN A 153 -14.56 -17.97 -0.45
CA ASN A 153 -15.76 -17.21 -0.11
C ASN A 153 -16.77 -17.23 -1.27
N LEU A 154 -16.31 -17.01 -2.50
CA LEU A 154 -17.15 -17.11 -3.69
C LEU A 154 -17.73 -18.51 -3.87
N ALA A 155 -16.93 -19.58 -3.69
CA ALA A 155 -17.38 -20.97 -3.78
C ALA A 155 -18.42 -21.33 -2.70
N ARG A 156 -18.41 -20.65 -1.57
CA ARG A 156 -19.41 -20.75 -0.49
C ARG A 156 -20.67 -19.93 -0.74
N GLY A 157 -20.77 -19.25 -1.88
CA GLY A 157 -21.91 -18.41 -2.25
C GLY A 157 -21.86 -16.96 -1.72
N ASP A 158 -20.73 -16.54 -1.19
CA ASP A 158 -20.55 -15.14 -0.79
C ASP A 158 -20.18 -14.28 -2.01
N ILE A 159 -21.18 -13.61 -2.57
CA ILE A 159 -21.03 -12.78 -3.76
C ILE A 159 -20.83 -11.28 -3.45
N ARG A 160 -20.64 -10.90 -2.18
CA ARG A 160 -20.52 -9.48 -1.78
C ARG A 160 -19.40 -8.76 -2.54
N ASN A 161 -18.31 -9.45 -2.81
CA ASN A 161 -17.14 -8.91 -3.49
C ASN A 161 -17.14 -9.12 -5.01
N LEU A 162 -18.15 -9.81 -5.58
CA LEU A 162 -18.17 -10.18 -7.00
C LEU A 162 -18.02 -8.97 -7.93
N GLN A 163 -18.68 -7.87 -7.64
CA GLN A 163 -18.58 -6.66 -8.45
C GLN A 163 -17.17 -6.06 -8.40
N ALA A 164 -16.49 -6.09 -7.25
CA ALA A 164 -15.13 -5.62 -7.13
C ALA A 164 -14.18 -6.47 -7.97
N TRP A 165 -14.39 -7.80 -7.99
CA TRP A 165 -13.60 -8.73 -8.81
C TRP A 165 -13.86 -8.56 -10.31
N ILE A 166 -15.11 -8.31 -10.75
CA ILE A 166 -15.40 -8.05 -12.18
C ILE A 166 -14.61 -6.83 -12.67
N TRP A 167 -14.64 -5.72 -11.93
CA TRP A 167 -13.88 -4.51 -12.27
C TRP A 167 -12.37 -4.76 -12.22
N HIS A 168 -11.90 -5.52 -11.25
CA HIS A 168 -10.49 -5.87 -11.13
C HIS A 168 -10.00 -6.74 -12.30
N LEU A 169 -10.76 -7.73 -12.70
CA LEU A 169 -10.46 -8.58 -13.86
C LEU A 169 -10.40 -7.75 -15.16
N LEU A 170 -11.27 -6.74 -15.31
CA LEU A 170 -11.14 -5.79 -16.42
C LEU A 170 -9.81 -5.03 -16.34
N GLY A 171 -9.44 -4.53 -15.16
CA GLY A 171 -8.16 -3.84 -14.95
C GLY A 171 -6.95 -4.73 -15.23
N ILE A 172 -6.97 -5.99 -14.76
CA ILE A 172 -5.94 -7.01 -15.09
C ILE A 172 -5.87 -7.23 -16.60
N THR A 173 -7.03 -7.40 -17.26
CA THR A 173 -7.10 -7.64 -18.71
C THR A 173 -6.44 -6.50 -19.49
N LEU A 174 -6.74 -5.24 -19.13
CA LEU A 174 -6.10 -4.07 -19.74
C LEU A 174 -4.58 -4.08 -19.57
N THR A 175 -4.11 -4.30 -18.35
CA THR A 175 -2.67 -4.34 -18.03
C THR A 175 -1.96 -5.49 -18.76
N MET A 176 -2.55 -6.68 -18.76
CA MET A 176 -1.95 -7.87 -19.39
C MET A 176 -2.02 -7.84 -20.92
N SER A 177 -3.10 -7.31 -21.50
CA SER A 177 -3.18 -7.09 -22.95
C SER A 177 -2.07 -6.17 -23.44
N TRP A 178 -1.72 -5.17 -22.64
CA TRP A 178 -0.57 -4.30 -22.93
C TRP A 178 0.75 -5.02 -22.68
N ALA A 179 1.01 -5.48 -21.45
CA ALA A 179 2.32 -5.98 -21.05
C ALA A 179 2.69 -7.29 -21.76
N ILE A 180 1.75 -8.26 -21.85
CA ILE A 180 1.99 -9.56 -22.51
C ILE A 180 1.68 -9.44 -24.01
N GLY A 181 0.48 -8.91 -24.34
CA GLY A 181 0.00 -8.90 -25.72
C GLY A 181 0.75 -7.95 -26.63
N ALA A 182 0.99 -6.70 -26.21
CA ALA A 182 1.66 -5.70 -27.03
C ALA A 182 3.18 -5.67 -26.82
N CYS A 183 3.66 -5.81 -25.57
CA CYS A 183 5.08 -5.69 -25.24
C CYS A 183 5.81 -7.04 -25.20
N GLY A 184 5.11 -8.18 -25.25
CA GLY A 184 5.71 -9.53 -25.27
C GLY A 184 6.41 -9.93 -23.97
N ILE A 185 6.04 -9.34 -22.82
CA ILE A 185 6.64 -9.64 -21.53
C ILE A 185 6.04 -10.96 -21.02
N PRO A 186 6.81 -12.02 -20.72
CA PRO A 186 6.28 -13.23 -20.13
C PRO A 186 5.60 -12.95 -18.76
N LEU A 187 4.47 -13.60 -18.50
CA LEU A 187 3.73 -13.39 -17.24
C LEU A 187 4.61 -13.55 -16.00
N TRP A 188 5.45 -14.60 -15.95
CA TRP A 188 6.32 -14.85 -14.80
C TRP A 188 7.37 -13.74 -14.59
N GLU A 189 7.85 -13.11 -15.69
CA GLU A 189 8.76 -11.97 -15.61
C GLU A 189 8.04 -10.71 -15.15
N TYR A 190 6.80 -10.49 -15.61
CA TYR A 190 5.99 -9.40 -15.09
C TYR A 190 5.72 -9.57 -13.58
N LEU A 191 5.39 -10.77 -13.12
CA LEU A 191 5.21 -11.05 -11.70
C LEU A 191 6.50 -10.81 -10.89
N LEU A 192 7.65 -11.24 -11.42
CA LEU A 192 8.93 -11.15 -10.70
C LEU A 192 9.55 -9.74 -10.75
N LEU A 193 9.41 -9.02 -11.86
CA LEU A 193 10.14 -7.75 -12.09
C LEU A 193 9.28 -6.50 -11.85
N PHE A 194 7.95 -6.65 -11.76
CA PHE A 194 7.02 -5.54 -11.52
C PHE A 194 6.20 -5.78 -10.25
N VAL A 195 5.42 -6.86 -10.21
CA VAL A 195 4.47 -7.10 -9.11
C VAL A 195 5.20 -7.35 -7.79
N TYR A 196 6.16 -8.26 -7.76
CA TYR A 196 6.89 -8.61 -6.55
C TYR A 196 7.62 -7.41 -5.94
N PRO A 197 8.50 -6.68 -6.64
CA PRO A 197 9.18 -5.54 -6.05
C PRO A 197 8.23 -4.38 -5.74
N GLY A 198 7.18 -4.17 -6.52
CA GLY A 198 6.16 -3.15 -6.23
C GLY A 198 5.39 -3.45 -4.96
N THR A 199 4.96 -4.69 -4.78
CA THR A 199 4.32 -5.15 -3.53
C THR A 199 5.28 -5.02 -2.34
N SER A 200 6.55 -5.40 -2.50
CA SER A 200 7.57 -5.26 -1.46
C SER A 200 7.76 -3.80 -1.04
N LEU A 201 7.80 -2.86 -1.99
CA LEU A 201 7.88 -1.42 -1.68
C LEU A 201 6.62 -0.92 -0.97
N THR A 202 5.42 -1.38 -1.36
CA THR A 202 4.19 -1.04 -0.64
C THR A 202 4.22 -1.58 0.79
N LEU A 203 4.72 -2.79 0.99
CA LEU A 203 4.90 -3.39 2.32
C LEU A 203 5.98 -2.69 3.16
N LEU A 204 7.00 -2.09 2.54
CA LEU A 204 7.97 -1.24 3.24
C LEU A 204 7.29 -0.03 3.87
N ARG A 205 6.35 0.59 3.14
CA ARG A 205 5.55 1.69 3.66
C ARG A 205 4.70 1.23 4.85
N SER A 206 3.87 0.20 4.67
CA SER A 206 2.96 -0.28 5.72
C SER A 206 3.69 -0.80 6.96
N PHE A 207 4.92 -1.33 6.82
CA PHE A 207 5.75 -1.74 7.94
C PHE A 207 6.13 -0.57 8.84
N ALA A 208 6.30 0.63 8.28
CA ALA A 208 6.67 1.84 9.01
C ALA A 208 5.48 2.51 9.71
N GLU A 209 4.29 2.44 9.13
CA GLU A 209 3.16 3.33 9.40
C GLU A 209 2.58 3.21 10.81
N HIS A 210 2.46 1.99 11.36
CA HIS A 210 1.77 1.76 12.63
C HIS A 210 2.59 0.97 13.63
N ARG A 211 2.31 1.21 14.92
CA ARG A 211 2.75 0.39 16.05
C ARG A 211 1.58 0.13 17.00
N SER A 212 1.72 -0.90 17.82
CA SER A 212 0.84 -1.07 18.97
C SER A 212 1.11 0.01 20.04
N HIS A 213 0.06 0.67 20.50
CA HIS A 213 0.15 1.67 21.55
C HIS A 213 -1.20 1.79 22.28
N PRO A 214 -1.23 2.00 23.62
CA PRO A 214 -2.48 2.19 24.35
C PRO A 214 -3.32 3.34 23.79
N ASP A 215 -2.70 4.50 23.58
CA ASP A 215 -3.37 5.66 23.00
C ASP A 215 -3.42 5.55 21.49
N CYS A 216 -4.58 5.76 20.90
CA CYS A 216 -4.78 5.67 19.45
C CYS A 216 -3.92 6.69 18.67
N GLU A 217 -3.71 7.90 19.18
CA GLU A 217 -2.83 8.90 18.56
C GLU A 217 -1.37 8.45 18.51
N GLY A 218 -0.92 7.63 19.48
CA GLY A 218 0.43 7.06 19.54
C GLY A 218 0.68 5.93 18.55
N ARG A 219 -0.34 5.46 17.81
CA ARG A 219 -0.24 4.30 16.90
C ARG A 219 0.27 4.63 15.51
N SER A 220 0.20 5.89 15.08
CA SER A 220 0.62 6.31 13.73
C SER A 220 1.97 7.01 13.75
N ALA A 221 2.86 6.60 12.86
CA ALA A 221 4.22 7.11 12.76
C ALA A 221 4.31 8.46 12.02
N ILE A 222 5.39 9.16 12.30
CA ILE A 222 5.97 10.16 11.40
C ILE A 222 7.30 9.60 10.92
N LEU A 223 7.47 9.42 9.62
CA LEU A 223 8.72 9.01 9.02
C LEU A 223 9.28 10.16 8.19
N GLU A 224 10.38 10.75 8.64
CA GLU A 224 11.08 11.81 7.92
C GLU A 224 12.06 11.19 6.92
N THR A 225 11.81 11.39 5.63
CA THR A 225 12.61 10.83 4.55
C THR A 225 12.87 11.84 3.44
N GLY A 226 13.85 11.54 2.58
CA GLY A 226 14.12 12.35 1.39
C GLY A 226 13.03 12.21 0.31
N ASN A 227 13.09 13.07 -0.68
CA ASN A 227 12.07 13.18 -1.73
C ASN A 227 11.86 11.89 -2.53
N PHE A 228 12.86 11.02 -2.66
CA PHE A 228 12.73 9.75 -3.38
C PHE A 228 11.58 8.90 -2.82
N PHE A 229 11.60 8.61 -1.53
CA PHE A 229 10.51 7.89 -0.88
C PHE A 229 9.29 8.77 -0.61
N GLY A 230 9.48 10.06 -0.35
CA GLY A 230 8.39 11.00 -0.18
C GLY A 230 7.49 11.04 -1.40
N ILE A 231 8.05 11.13 -2.61
CA ILE A 231 7.30 11.12 -3.88
C ILE A 231 6.74 9.72 -4.18
N LEU A 232 7.50 8.65 -3.92
CA LEU A 232 7.00 7.28 -4.10
C LEU A 232 5.73 7.02 -3.31
N TYR A 233 5.68 7.48 -2.06
CA TYR A 233 4.54 7.27 -1.17
C TYR A 233 3.62 8.48 -1.06
N LEU A 234 3.79 9.48 -1.93
CA LEU A 234 2.99 10.69 -1.98
C LEU A 234 2.88 11.37 -0.61
N TYR A 235 4.01 11.42 0.10
CA TYR A 235 4.17 11.96 1.45
C TYR A 235 3.29 11.32 2.53
N ASN A 236 2.70 10.15 2.25
CA ASN A 236 2.00 9.38 3.26
C ASN A 236 2.94 8.80 4.37
N ASN A 237 4.25 8.97 4.21
CA ASN A 237 5.23 8.76 5.27
C ASN A 237 5.02 9.69 6.49
N TYR A 238 4.29 10.81 6.34
CA TYR A 238 3.76 11.61 7.47
C TYR A 238 2.43 11.03 7.95
N HIS A 239 2.43 9.75 8.32
CA HIS A 239 1.22 8.96 8.45
C HIS A 239 0.27 9.44 9.56
N ALA A 240 0.82 9.94 10.68
CA ALA A 240 0.02 10.57 11.73
C ALA A 240 -0.70 11.84 11.22
N LEU A 241 -0.08 12.62 10.33
CA LEU A 241 -0.71 13.76 9.69
C LEU A 241 -1.82 13.34 8.75
N HIS A 242 -1.55 12.29 7.94
CA HIS A 242 -2.50 11.75 6.98
C HIS A 242 -3.77 11.22 7.68
N HIS A 243 -3.64 10.42 8.74
CA HIS A 243 -4.78 9.94 9.52
C HIS A 243 -5.63 11.05 10.13
N ASN A 244 -5.01 12.15 10.53
CA ASN A 244 -5.74 13.31 11.04
C ASN A 244 -6.40 14.15 9.94
N ASN A 245 -5.88 14.08 8.71
CA ASN A 245 -6.29 14.95 7.60
C ASN A 245 -6.35 14.17 6.26
N PRO A 246 -7.13 13.07 6.17
CA PRO A 246 -7.11 12.19 4.98
C PRO A 246 -7.62 12.86 3.69
N GLN A 247 -8.31 14.00 3.81
CA GLN A 247 -8.81 14.80 2.69
C GLN A 247 -7.79 15.83 2.16
N VAL A 248 -6.60 15.91 2.77
CA VAL A 248 -5.54 16.81 2.28
C VAL A 248 -4.75 16.11 1.18
N PRO A 249 -4.72 16.63 -0.05
CA PRO A 249 -4.00 16.01 -1.16
C PRO A 249 -2.50 15.97 -0.91
N TRP A 250 -1.87 14.93 -1.40
CA TRP A 250 -0.46 14.60 -1.18
C TRP A 250 0.53 15.76 -1.35
N TYR A 251 0.33 16.62 -2.35
CA TYR A 251 1.25 17.73 -2.66
C TYR A 251 1.18 18.88 -1.64
N LYS A 252 0.19 18.87 -0.75
CA LYS A 252 0.07 19.84 0.36
C LYS A 252 0.63 19.30 1.68
N LEU A 253 0.76 17.98 1.82
CA LEU A 253 1.22 17.35 3.07
C LEU A 253 2.59 17.85 3.54
N PRO A 254 3.62 18.07 2.68
CA PRO A 254 4.91 18.55 3.16
C PRO A 254 4.84 19.91 3.83
N MET A 255 4.07 20.84 3.27
CA MET A 255 3.93 22.17 3.85
C MET A 255 3.13 22.13 5.16
N LEU A 256 2.04 21.36 5.18
CA LEU A 256 1.23 21.18 6.38
C LEU A 256 2.04 20.50 7.49
N PHE A 257 2.86 19.51 7.14
CA PHE A 257 3.74 18.84 8.09
C PHE A 257 4.71 19.80 8.75
N LEU A 258 5.35 20.71 7.98
CA LEU A 258 6.27 21.69 8.55
C LEU A 258 5.57 22.63 9.55
N GLN A 259 4.30 22.92 9.34
CA GLN A 259 3.51 23.80 10.23
C GLN A 259 3.05 23.08 11.51
N GLU A 260 2.78 21.78 11.44
CA GLU A 260 2.17 21.01 12.54
C GLU A 260 3.13 20.01 13.22
N ARG A 261 4.38 19.93 12.77
CA ARG A 261 5.36 18.91 13.15
C ARG A 261 5.47 18.69 14.67
N GLU A 262 5.71 19.76 15.41
CA GLU A 262 5.92 19.66 16.86
C GLU A 262 4.67 19.15 17.57
N LYS A 263 3.50 19.66 17.18
CA LYS A 263 2.21 19.26 17.72
C LYS A 263 1.88 17.80 17.40
N LEU A 264 2.23 17.34 16.18
CA LEU A 264 2.03 15.95 15.78
C LEU A 264 2.94 15.00 16.57
N LEU A 265 4.20 15.38 16.79
CA LEU A 265 5.15 14.60 17.60
C LEU A 265 4.72 14.53 19.06
N GLU A 266 4.22 15.62 19.62
CA GLU A 266 3.66 15.62 20.98
C GLU A 266 2.50 14.63 21.09
N ARG A 267 1.54 14.68 20.14
CA ARG A 267 0.35 13.82 20.15
C ARG A 267 0.65 12.36 19.94
N ASN A 268 1.56 12.02 19.00
CA ASN A 268 1.87 10.63 18.70
C ASN A 268 2.91 10.01 19.65
N GLY A 269 3.23 10.67 20.78
CA GLY A 269 4.18 10.17 21.76
C GLY A 269 5.61 10.11 21.21
N ASN A 270 6.00 11.06 20.37
CA ASN A 270 7.30 11.14 19.68
C ASN A 270 7.62 9.89 18.83
N TYR A 271 6.60 9.25 18.25
CA TYR A 271 6.83 8.15 17.33
C TYR A 271 7.34 8.68 15.99
N LEU A 272 8.63 8.98 15.99
CA LEU A 272 9.40 9.48 14.86
C LEU A 272 10.39 8.43 14.37
N ILE A 273 10.38 8.16 13.08
CA ILE A 273 11.35 7.32 12.37
C ILE A 273 12.20 8.23 11.47
N ARG A 274 13.51 8.19 11.63
CA ARG A 274 14.46 9.04 10.90
C ARG A 274 14.92 8.37 9.61
N GLY A 275 13.95 8.15 8.72
CA GLY A 275 14.16 7.54 7.42
C GLY A 275 14.12 6.01 7.41
N TYR A 276 13.96 5.46 6.21
CA TYR A 276 13.93 4.00 6.01
C TYR A 276 15.24 3.32 6.42
N SER A 277 16.37 4.01 6.35
CA SER A 277 17.66 3.48 6.81
C SER A 277 17.67 3.09 8.30
N GLU A 278 16.88 3.78 9.12
CA GLU A 278 16.71 3.42 10.54
C GLU A 278 15.96 2.08 10.66
N LEU A 279 14.91 1.87 9.90
CA LEU A 279 14.18 0.60 9.87
C LEU A 279 15.07 -0.55 9.38
N PHE A 280 15.82 -0.33 8.31
CA PHE A 280 16.77 -1.34 7.82
C PHE A 280 17.83 -1.71 8.87
N ARG A 281 18.36 -0.73 9.58
CA ARG A 281 19.37 -0.97 10.62
C ARG A 281 18.80 -1.73 11.82
N ASN A 282 17.59 -1.36 12.26
CA ASN A 282 17.05 -1.86 13.52
C ASN A 282 16.19 -3.11 13.32
N ASN A 283 15.51 -3.24 12.18
CA ASN A 283 14.45 -4.23 12.00
C ASN A 283 14.68 -5.17 10.81
N LEU A 284 15.84 -5.17 10.17
CA LEU A 284 16.08 -6.03 9.02
C LEU A 284 15.79 -7.50 9.35
N VAL A 285 16.37 -8.01 10.43
CA VAL A 285 16.21 -9.39 10.94
C VAL A 285 15.63 -9.46 12.35
N SER A 286 15.41 -8.31 12.98
CA SER A 286 14.76 -8.21 14.29
C SER A 286 13.33 -7.76 14.12
N PRO A 287 12.35 -8.41 14.77
CA PRO A 287 10.96 -7.97 14.73
C PRO A 287 10.83 -6.53 15.23
N LYS A 288 9.97 -5.76 14.56
CA LYS A 288 9.66 -4.38 14.99
C LYS A 288 8.93 -4.38 16.33
N GLU A 289 8.01 -5.32 16.49
CA GLU A 289 7.18 -5.50 17.68
C GLU A 289 6.80 -6.97 17.84
N ILE A 290 6.22 -7.31 18.99
CA ILE A 290 5.61 -8.63 19.20
C ILE A 290 4.38 -8.79 18.30
N PRO A 291 4.11 -10.00 17.75
CA PRO A 291 3.01 -10.20 16.81
C PRO A 291 1.60 -10.28 17.44
N TYR A 292 1.45 -10.05 18.73
CA TYR A 292 0.16 -10.18 19.44
C TYR A 292 -0.03 -9.07 20.47
N LEU A 293 -1.29 -8.82 20.81
CA LEU A 293 -1.76 -7.81 21.78
C LEU A 293 -2.57 -8.46 22.89
#